data_2d229ad49fb80b8c4393db38c4db196f
#
_entry.id   2d229ad49fb80b8c4393db38c4db196f
#
_cell.length_a   1.000
_cell.length_b   1.000
_cell.length_c   1.000
_cell.angle_alpha   90.00
_cell.angle_beta   90.00
_cell.angle_gamma   90.00
#
_symmetry.space_group_name_H-M   'P 1'
#
loop_
_entity.id
_entity.type
_entity.pdbx_description
1 polymer ?
#
loop_
_entity_poly.entity_id
_entity_poly.type
_entity_poly.pdbx_seq_one_letter_code
_entity_poly.pdbx_strand_id
1 'polypeptide(L)'
;MDRVLEWYRKKCRLEESRLAACLDVVRGVESRIALLAAERAAIERELLARAAIPAADFANLGRYRLRANKEELELQVERRRRLTEADEQRARVRRAQQRVKLVEKMRERRLEEYTAAAGRELENLAAEAFLARWSREHEG
;
A
#
# COMPACT_ATOMS: atom_id res chain seq x y z
N MET A 1 -23.78 3.37 9.23
CA MET A 1 -22.72 2.37 8.99
C MET A 1 -22.16 2.41 7.58
N ASP A 2 -22.99 2.45 6.56
CA ASP A 2 -22.51 2.43 5.16
C ASP A 2 -21.63 3.65 4.80
N ARG A 3 -22.00 4.83 5.28
CA ARG A 3 -21.19 6.06 5.09
C ARG A 3 -19.83 5.98 5.77
N VAL A 4 -19.79 5.40 6.98
CA VAL A 4 -18.55 5.21 7.74
C VAL A 4 -17.64 4.23 7.03
N LEU A 5 -18.18 3.11 6.56
CA LEU A 5 -17.44 2.11 5.79
C LEU A 5 -16.87 2.70 4.48
N GLU A 6 -17.67 3.46 3.75
CA GLU A 6 -17.21 4.15 2.54
C GLU A 6 -16.06 5.13 2.84
N TRP A 7 -16.14 5.86 3.94
CA TRP A 7 -15.10 6.80 4.36
C TRP A 7 -13.78 6.07 4.65
N TYR A 8 -13.82 4.96 5.39
CA TYR A 8 -12.64 4.15 5.67
C TYR A 8 -12.06 3.50 4.40
N ARG A 9 -12.92 3.06 3.48
CA ARG A 9 -12.50 2.55 2.18
C ARG A 9 -11.80 3.61 1.33
N LYS A 10 -12.32 4.83 1.31
CA LYS A 10 -11.68 5.97 0.64
C LYS A 10 -10.32 6.30 1.24
N LYS A 11 -10.22 6.32 2.56
CA LYS A 11 -8.94 6.50 3.25
C LYS A 11 -7.94 5.40 2.88
N CYS A 12 -8.38 4.17 2.86
CA CYS A 12 -7.55 3.04 2.47
C CYS A 12 -7.01 3.20 1.05
N ARG A 13 -7.86 3.54 0.09
CA ARG A 13 -7.44 3.81 -1.29
C ARG A 13 -6.46 4.98 -1.40
N LEU A 14 -6.63 6.01 -0.60
CA LEU A 14 -5.70 7.13 -0.55
C LEU A 14 -4.33 6.68 -0.06
N GLU A 15 -4.27 5.88 0.99
CA GLU A 15 -3.01 5.33 1.51
C GLU A 15 -2.33 4.38 0.51
N GLU A 16 -3.09 3.56 -0.19
CA GLU A 16 -2.60 2.71 -1.28
C GLU A 16 -2.02 3.54 -2.43
N SER A 17 -2.68 4.63 -2.81
CA SER A 17 -2.20 5.57 -3.83
C SER A 17 -0.89 6.25 -3.39
N ARG A 18 -0.79 6.64 -2.14
CA ARG A 18 0.45 7.20 -1.57
C ARG A 18 1.59 6.19 -1.57
N LEU A 19 1.30 4.93 -1.29
CA LEU A 19 2.29 3.85 -1.38
C LEU A 19 2.79 3.69 -2.82
N ALA A 20 1.89 3.67 -3.79
CA ALA A 20 2.26 3.60 -5.20
C ALA A 20 3.20 4.76 -5.60
N ALA A 21 2.92 5.97 -5.14
CA ALA A 21 3.77 7.14 -5.38
C ALA A 21 5.15 6.97 -4.72
N CYS A 22 5.22 6.46 -3.48
CA CYS A 22 6.49 6.17 -2.81
C CYS A 22 7.32 5.13 -3.57
N LEU A 23 6.70 4.08 -4.07
CA LEU A 23 7.37 3.04 -4.86
C LEU A 23 7.86 3.56 -6.21
N ASP A 24 7.14 4.47 -6.85
CA ASP A 24 7.58 5.13 -8.08
C ASP A 24 8.81 5.98 -7.84
N VAL A 25 8.89 6.68 -6.71
CA VAL A 25 10.08 7.45 -6.33
C VAL A 25 11.28 6.52 -6.12
N VAL A 26 11.09 5.38 -5.45
CA VAL A 26 12.15 4.37 -5.28
C VAL A 26 12.64 3.86 -6.64
N ARG A 27 11.76 3.53 -7.55
CA ARG A 27 12.12 3.09 -8.92
C ARG A 27 12.88 4.17 -9.68
N GLY A 28 12.52 5.44 -9.51
CA GLY A 28 13.23 6.57 -10.10
C GLY A 28 14.68 6.66 -9.62
N VAL A 29 14.93 6.48 -8.33
CA VAL A 29 16.29 6.47 -7.76
C VAL A 29 17.06 5.25 -8.24
N GLU A 30 16.46 4.08 -8.25
CA GLU A 30 17.07 2.84 -8.75
C GLU A 30 17.44 2.95 -10.24
N SER A 31 16.59 3.60 -11.05
CA SER A 31 16.88 3.87 -12.46
C SER A 31 18.08 4.78 -12.63
N ARG A 32 18.25 5.82 -11.81
CA ARG A 32 19.43 6.69 -11.82
C ARG A 32 20.69 5.92 -11.47
N ILE A 33 20.62 5.04 -10.47
CA ILE A 33 21.76 4.19 -10.08
C ILE A 33 22.15 3.28 -11.27
N ALA A 34 21.18 2.67 -11.93
CA ALA A 34 21.42 1.81 -13.08
C ALA A 34 22.01 2.59 -14.28
N LEU A 35 21.51 3.79 -14.55
CA LEU A 35 22.03 4.66 -15.60
C LEU A 35 23.49 5.07 -15.32
N LEU A 36 23.80 5.45 -14.09
CA LEU A 36 25.16 5.79 -13.70
C LEU A 36 26.10 4.60 -13.87
N ALA A 37 25.70 3.41 -13.46
CA ALA A 37 26.47 2.18 -13.63
C ALA A 37 26.71 1.85 -15.12
N ALA A 38 25.68 2.02 -15.95
CA ALA A 38 25.78 1.80 -17.40
C ALA A 38 26.72 2.82 -18.07
N GLU A 39 26.64 4.08 -17.68
CA GLU A 39 27.53 5.16 -18.16
C GLU A 39 28.98 4.87 -17.80
N ARG A 40 29.25 4.49 -16.55
CA ARG A 40 30.57 4.11 -16.08
C ARG A 40 31.14 2.93 -16.89
N ALA A 41 30.35 1.91 -17.09
CA ALA A 41 30.73 0.72 -17.88
C ALA A 41 31.03 1.08 -19.35
N ALA A 42 30.24 1.97 -19.95
CA ALA A 42 30.44 2.43 -21.32
C ALA A 42 31.75 3.22 -21.48
N ILE A 43 32.04 4.11 -20.54
CA ILE A 43 33.29 4.91 -20.55
C ILE A 43 34.51 4.01 -20.36
N GLU A 44 34.45 3.04 -19.45
CA GLU A 44 35.55 2.11 -19.23
C GLU A 44 35.80 1.22 -20.47
N ARG A 45 34.76 0.74 -21.12
CA ARG A 45 34.87 -0.04 -22.36
C ARG A 45 35.48 0.78 -23.48
N GLU A 46 35.10 2.04 -23.65
CA GLU A 46 35.62 2.92 -24.66
C GLU A 46 37.13 3.16 -24.45
N LEU A 47 37.57 3.42 -23.19
CA LEU A 47 38.98 3.63 -22.86
C LEU A 47 39.82 2.35 -23.06
N LEU A 48 39.31 1.18 -22.67
CA LEU A 48 40.00 -0.10 -22.86
C LEU A 48 40.18 -0.47 -24.34
N ALA A 49 39.32 0.03 -25.23
CA ALA A 49 39.41 -0.20 -26.66
C ALA A 49 40.46 0.66 -27.35
N ARG A 50 41.00 1.67 -26.69
CA ARG A 50 42.05 2.55 -27.25
C ARG A 50 43.43 1.91 -27.13
N ALA A 51 44.22 2.01 -28.18
CA ALA A 51 45.60 1.48 -28.21
C ALA A 51 46.58 2.28 -27.34
N ALA A 52 46.34 3.58 -27.16
CA ALA A 52 47.11 4.46 -26.29
C ALA A 52 46.15 5.46 -25.63
N ILE A 53 46.39 5.73 -24.35
CA ILE A 53 45.57 6.71 -23.57
C ILE A 53 46.49 7.89 -23.22
N PRO A 54 46.18 9.14 -23.66
CA PRO A 54 46.90 10.32 -23.24
C PRO A 54 46.83 10.53 -21.73
N ALA A 55 47.93 11.12 -21.15
CA ALA A 55 47.97 11.38 -19.71
C ALA A 55 46.87 12.31 -19.22
N ALA A 56 46.42 13.26 -20.05
CA ALA A 56 45.32 14.15 -19.74
C ALA A 56 43.97 13.37 -19.59
N ASP A 57 43.77 12.34 -20.40
CA ASP A 57 42.55 11.48 -20.33
C ASP A 57 42.57 10.62 -19.07
N PHE A 58 43.71 10.15 -18.61
CA PHE A 58 43.82 9.47 -17.32
C PHE A 58 43.46 10.37 -16.14
N ALA A 59 43.92 11.63 -16.15
CA ALA A 59 43.58 12.60 -15.11
C ALA A 59 42.07 12.90 -15.11
N ASN A 60 41.47 13.06 -16.29
CA ASN A 60 40.02 13.27 -16.45
C ASN A 60 39.22 12.06 -16.01
N LEU A 61 39.68 10.84 -16.30
CA LEU A 61 39.05 9.60 -15.83
C LEU A 61 39.06 9.50 -14.31
N GLY A 62 40.18 9.86 -13.66
CA GLY A 62 40.30 9.89 -12.21
C GLY A 62 39.30 10.85 -11.55
N ARG A 63 39.14 12.05 -12.10
CA ARG A 63 38.17 13.04 -11.64
C ARG A 63 36.72 12.54 -11.86
N TYR A 64 36.48 11.96 -13.02
CA TYR A 64 35.14 11.35 -13.32
C TYR A 64 34.80 10.26 -12.34
N ARG A 65 35.72 9.34 -12.04
CA ARG A 65 35.54 8.26 -11.08
C ARG A 65 35.22 8.78 -9.67
N LEU A 66 35.90 9.81 -9.23
CA LEU A 66 35.64 10.44 -7.92
C LEU A 66 34.24 11.03 -7.86
N ARG A 67 33.82 11.77 -8.89
CA ARG A 67 32.49 12.34 -8.97
C ARG A 67 31.40 11.25 -9.04
N ALA A 68 31.62 10.22 -9.85
CA ALA A 68 30.69 9.10 -10.00
C ALA A 68 30.54 8.31 -8.70
N ASN A 69 31.67 8.07 -7.98
CA ASN A 69 31.62 7.41 -6.68
C ASN A 69 30.83 8.23 -5.65
N LYS A 70 31.01 9.52 -5.62
CA LYS A 70 30.26 10.42 -4.74
C LYS A 70 28.77 10.41 -5.08
N GLU A 71 28.42 10.52 -6.34
CA GLU A 71 27.03 10.47 -6.81
C GLU A 71 26.38 9.13 -6.49
N GLU A 72 27.09 8.03 -6.69
CA GLU A 72 26.61 6.70 -6.34
C GLU A 72 26.31 6.57 -4.84
N LEU A 73 27.19 7.07 -3.98
CA LEU A 73 26.97 7.06 -2.53
C LEU A 73 25.75 7.90 -2.14
N GLU A 74 25.61 9.07 -2.72
CA GLU A 74 24.46 9.95 -2.50
C GLU A 74 23.14 9.27 -2.95
N LEU A 75 23.15 8.63 -4.10
CA LEU A 75 22.00 7.88 -4.62
C LEU A 75 21.66 6.67 -3.75
N GLN A 76 22.64 5.94 -3.23
CA GLN A 76 22.40 4.82 -2.32
C GLN A 76 21.82 5.29 -0.98
N VAL A 77 22.25 6.42 -0.45
CA VAL A 77 21.67 7.03 0.75
C VAL A 77 20.22 7.46 0.49
N GLU A 78 19.98 8.10 -0.64
CA GLU A 78 18.61 8.48 -1.06
C GLU A 78 17.71 7.27 -1.23
N ARG A 79 18.19 6.20 -1.86
CA ARG A 79 17.46 4.95 -2.03
C ARG A 79 17.02 4.38 -0.69
N ARG A 80 17.92 4.30 0.28
CA ARG A 80 17.59 3.80 1.64
C ARG A 80 16.52 4.65 2.31
N ARG A 81 16.65 5.97 2.22
CA ARG A 81 15.65 6.90 2.77
C ARG A 81 14.29 6.69 2.14
N ARG A 82 14.23 6.56 0.81
CA ARG A 82 12.98 6.35 0.08
C ARG A 82 12.36 4.98 0.38
N LEU A 83 13.17 3.94 0.57
CA LEU A 83 12.70 2.62 1.00
C LEU A 83 12.12 2.66 2.41
N THR A 84 12.73 3.39 3.33
CA THR A 84 12.21 3.58 4.69
C THR A 84 10.85 4.30 4.65
N GLU A 85 10.71 5.35 3.86
CA GLU A 85 9.45 6.06 3.65
C GLU A 85 8.36 5.13 3.07
N ALA A 86 8.72 4.28 2.11
CA ALA A 86 7.81 3.30 1.54
C ALA A 86 7.38 2.24 2.58
N ASP A 87 8.27 1.79 3.43
CA ASP A 87 7.96 0.82 4.50
C ASP A 87 7.03 1.44 5.56
N GLU A 88 7.24 2.69 5.92
CA GLU A 88 6.34 3.44 6.81
C GLU A 88 4.95 3.58 6.17
N GLN A 89 4.90 3.86 4.87
CA GLN A 89 3.64 3.98 4.13
C GLN A 89 2.92 2.62 4.03
N ARG A 90 3.66 1.53 3.86
CA ARG A 90 3.08 0.16 3.90
C ARG A 90 2.42 -0.13 5.24
N ALA A 91 3.02 0.30 6.32
CA ALA A 91 2.43 0.16 7.65
C ALA A 91 1.11 0.94 7.77
N ARG A 92 1.05 2.13 7.18
CA ARG A 92 -0.19 2.93 7.13
C ARG A 92 -1.29 2.25 6.30
N VAL A 93 -0.93 1.67 5.17
CA VAL A 93 -1.85 0.89 4.33
C VAL A 93 -2.42 -0.29 5.12
N ARG A 94 -1.56 -1.07 5.79
CA ARG A 94 -2.00 -2.19 6.62
C ARG A 94 -2.98 -1.77 7.72
N ARG A 95 -2.70 -0.66 8.40
CA ARG A 95 -3.60 -0.10 9.43
C ARG A 95 -4.94 0.32 8.85
N ALA A 96 -4.92 0.97 7.68
CA ALA A 96 -6.14 1.36 6.98
C ALA A 96 -6.98 0.16 6.55
N GLN A 97 -6.34 -0.89 6.03
CA GLN A 97 -7.00 -2.16 5.68
C GLN A 97 -7.61 -2.86 6.90
N GLN A 98 -6.91 -2.86 8.02
CA GLN A 98 -7.41 -3.42 9.28
C GLN A 98 -8.65 -2.67 9.78
N ARG A 99 -8.67 -1.35 9.66
CA ARG A 99 -9.84 -0.52 10.02
C ARG A 99 -11.04 -0.83 9.15
N VAL A 100 -10.84 -0.97 7.84
CA VAL A 100 -11.91 -1.38 6.92
C VAL A 100 -12.50 -2.73 7.33
N LYS A 101 -11.65 -3.72 7.58
CA LYS A 101 -12.08 -5.06 8.03
C LYS A 101 -12.84 -5.02 9.35
N LEU A 102 -12.38 -4.19 10.29
CA LEU A 102 -13.06 -4.02 11.57
C LEU A 102 -14.46 -3.45 11.40
N VAL A 103 -14.62 -2.40 10.59
CA VAL A 103 -15.92 -1.78 10.31
C VAL A 103 -16.84 -2.74 9.56
N GLU A 104 -16.31 -3.52 8.60
CA GLU A 104 -17.07 -4.56 7.90
C GLU A 104 -17.61 -5.60 8.88
N LYS A 105 -16.81 -6.07 9.83
CA LYS A 105 -17.25 -7.01 10.87
C LYS A 105 -18.31 -6.41 11.79
N MET A 106 -18.16 -5.15 12.17
CA MET A 106 -19.16 -4.44 12.97
C MET A 106 -20.50 -4.32 12.22
N ARG A 107 -20.45 -4.04 10.92
CA ARG A 107 -21.61 -3.99 10.05
C ARG A 107 -22.31 -5.34 9.98
N GLU A 108 -21.56 -6.42 9.77
CA GLU A 108 -22.09 -7.80 9.73
C GLU A 108 -22.78 -8.17 11.06
N ARG A 109 -22.15 -7.86 12.19
CA ARG A 109 -22.74 -8.11 13.51
C ARG A 109 -24.06 -7.35 13.72
N ARG A 110 -24.12 -6.09 13.32
CA ARG A 110 -25.36 -5.31 13.40
C ARG A 110 -26.45 -5.88 12.52
N LEU A 111 -26.10 -6.32 11.33
CA LEU A 111 -27.04 -6.96 10.42
C LEU A 111 -27.56 -8.27 10.99
N GLU A 112 -26.69 -9.11 11.54
CA GLU A 112 -27.07 -10.36 12.22
C GLU A 112 -27.98 -10.10 13.42
N GLU A 113 -27.65 -9.14 14.28
CA GLU A 113 -28.46 -8.73 15.42
C GLU A 113 -29.84 -8.23 15.00
N TYR A 114 -29.88 -7.39 13.97
CA TYR A 114 -31.13 -6.91 13.39
C TYR A 114 -31.99 -8.04 12.83
N THR A 115 -31.38 -8.94 12.07
CA THR A 115 -32.05 -10.10 11.49
C THR A 115 -32.57 -11.05 12.57
N ALA A 116 -31.78 -11.31 13.60
CA ALA A 116 -32.19 -12.13 14.74
C ALA A 116 -33.33 -11.49 15.54
N ALA A 117 -33.28 -10.19 15.78
CA ALA A 117 -34.35 -9.45 16.46
C ALA A 117 -35.65 -9.46 15.65
N ALA A 118 -35.57 -9.22 14.34
CA ALA A 118 -36.73 -9.30 13.45
C ALA A 118 -37.31 -10.70 13.39
N GLY A 119 -36.49 -11.74 13.37
CA GLY A 119 -36.92 -13.14 13.42
C GLY A 119 -37.64 -13.48 14.71
N ARG A 120 -37.12 -13.03 15.86
CA ARG A 120 -37.78 -13.21 17.16
C ARG A 120 -39.11 -12.49 17.23
N GLU A 121 -39.19 -11.29 16.71
CA GLU A 121 -40.44 -10.53 16.64
C GLU A 121 -41.50 -11.23 15.80
N LEU A 122 -41.14 -11.77 14.65
CA LEU A 122 -42.04 -12.58 13.81
C LEU A 122 -42.50 -13.86 14.51
N GLU A 123 -41.61 -14.56 15.20
CA GLU A 123 -41.93 -15.74 16.00
C GLU A 123 -42.92 -15.42 17.12
N ASN A 124 -42.70 -14.30 17.82
CA ASN A 124 -43.61 -13.83 18.87
C ASN A 124 -45.01 -13.49 18.32
N LEU A 125 -45.07 -12.81 17.18
CA LEU A 125 -46.32 -12.51 16.51
C LEU A 125 -47.07 -13.78 16.06
N ALA A 126 -46.33 -14.75 15.52
CA ALA A 126 -46.89 -16.03 15.14
C ALA A 126 -47.44 -16.83 16.34
N ALA A 127 -46.71 -16.82 17.46
CA ALA A 127 -47.13 -17.45 18.71
C ALA A 127 -48.37 -16.78 19.29
N GLU A 128 -48.43 -15.45 19.29
CA GLU A 128 -49.63 -14.70 19.72
C GLU A 128 -50.86 -15.01 18.84
N ALA A 129 -50.65 -15.04 17.52
CA ALA A 129 -51.72 -15.40 16.58
C ALA A 129 -52.22 -16.82 16.80
N PHE A 130 -51.32 -17.77 17.05
CA PHE A 130 -51.65 -19.15 17.37
C PHE A 130 -52.46 -19.24 18.67
N LEU A 131 -52.05 -18.61 19.73
CA LEU A 131 -52.71 -18.56 21.02
C LEU A 131 -54.12 -17.92 20.91
N ALA A 132 -54.22 -16.86 20.13
CA ALA A 132 -55.51 -16.20 19.89
C ALA A 132 -56.50 -17.12 19.16
N ARG A 133 -56.03 -17.90 18.17
CA ARG A 133 -56.86 -18.91 17.50
C ARG A 133 -57.26 -20.04 18.44
N TRP A 134 -56.28 -20.54 19.19
CA TRP A 134 -56.50 -21.63 20.13
C TRP A 134 -57.53 -21.23 21.19
N SER A 135 -57.41 -20.04 21.74
CA SER A 135 -58.36 -19.49 22.70
C SER A 135 -59.78 -19.40 22.14
N ARG A 136 -59.93 -18.92 20.90
CA ARG A 136 -61.22 -18.83 20.23
C ARG A 136 -61.87 -20.19 19.99
N GLU A 137 -61.06 -21.18 19.62
CA GLU A 137 -61.55 -22.57 19.39
C GLU A 137 -61.94 -23.27 20.68
N HIS A 138 -61.37 -22.90 21.83
CA HIS A 138 -61.63 -23.56 23.12
C HIS A 138 -62.60 -22.81 24.04
N GLU A 139 -62.96 -21.58 23.70
CA GLU A 139 -63.97 -20.81 24.42
C GLU A 139 -65.40 -21.10 24.00
N GLY A 140 -65.59 -21.79 22.91
CA GLY A 140 -66.88 -22.24 22.44
C GLY A 140 -67.15 -23.59 22.99
#